data_e1241f52120b73e847ef9ca49c446222
#
_entry.id   e1241f52120b73e847ef9ca49c446222
#
_cell.length_a   1.000
_cell.length_b   1.000
_cell.length_c   1.000
_cell.angle_alpha   90.00
_cell.angle_beta   90.00
_cell.angle_gamma   90.00
#
_symmetry.space_group_name_H-M   'P 1'
#
loop_
_entity.id
_entity.type
_entity.pdbx_description
1 polymer ?
#
loop_
_entity_poly.entity_id
_entity_poly.type
_entity_poly.pdbx_seq_one_letter_code
_entity_poly.pdbx_strand_id
1 'polypeptide(L)'
;MANVPESPTWEAGIYQFETTDPVQGGPDGIDNLPNKQLANRTAYLKQNLEALQQSVDAVGVEGQNALWIAVEQAISFAGLLEQELHRQQTVRHQEGEFVLQNRGVIRGCSLSRSTTANRNLNIASGAVFMLGREWGVAGEDNAAAVPSNSGSQTATATAYLIDAGSGLVLAVTGLNEAPPEGAMALATLTIPAGNNGTNDPYLDNVSITTVARTEPDWPWVQSSPVYRQQDLPRLMGGDGYHLDLDVVSYDGGQPPTLAAAAADRARNTFRAYLRGTADNVRVRFVAHLMDQ
;
A
#
# COMPACT_ATOMS: atom_id res chain seq x y z
N MET A 1 -30.79 4.63 -16.56
CA MET A 1 -29.43 4.11 -16.69
C MET A 1 -29.25 3.63 -18.12
N ALA A 2 -28.16 3.99 -18.76
CA ALA A 2 -27.85 3.52 -20.11
C ALA A 2 -27.06 2.20 -20.00
N ASN A 3 -27.38 1.24 -20.85
CA ASN A 3 -26.62 -0.01 -20.95
C ASN A 3 -25.43 0.20 -21.89
N VAL A 4 -24.39 -0.63 -21.71
CA VAL A 4 -23.27 -0.70 -22.66
C VAL A 4 -23.83 -1.29 -23.96
N PRO A 5 -23.63 -0.65 -25.12
CA PRO A 5 -24.05 -1.23 -26.41
C PRO A 5 -23.26 -2.49 -26.69
N GLU A 6 -23.95 -3.55 -27.13
CA GLU A 6 -23.35 -4.84 -27.45
C GLU A 6 -23.55 -5.17 -28.94
N SER A 7 -22.63 -5.91 -29.49
CA SER A 7 -22.63 -6.41 -30.86
C SER A 7 -22.18 -7.86 -30.87
N PRO A 8 -22.77 -8.76 -31.64
CA PRO A 8 -22.39 -10.15 -31.71
C PRO A 8 -21.06 -10.35 -32.47
N THR A 9 -20.00 -9.81 -31.91
CA THR A 9 -18.64 -9.83 -32.47
C THR A 9 -17.69 -10.55 -31.52
N TRP A 10 -16.87 -11.45 -32.03
CA TRP A 10 -15.82 -12.08 -31.27
C TRP A 10 -14.63 -11.11 -31.11
N GLU A 11 -14.40 -10.64 -29.89
CA GLU A 11 -13.24 -9.81 -29.56
C GLU A 11 -12.02 -10.69 -29.37
N ALA A 12 -10.92 -10.41 -30.07
CA ALA A 12 -9.69 -11.22 -30.00
C ALA A 12 -9.00 -11.16 -28.63
N GLY A 13 -9.25 -10.09 -27.85
CA GLY A 13 -8.75 -9.91 -26.50
C GLY A 13 -9.74 -9.13 -25.64
N ILE A 14 -9.55 -9.12 -24.33
CA ILE A 14 -10.22 -8.21 -23.41
C ILE A 14 -9.18 -7.19 -23.00
N TYR A 15 -9.51 -5.91 -23.17
CA TYR A 15 -8.64 -4.81 -22.77
C TYR A 15 -8.35 -4.90 -21.27
N GLN A 16 -7.08 -4.74 -20.90
CA GLN A 16 -6.65 -4.64 -19.51
C GLN A 16 -6.32 -3.17 -19.22
N PHE A 17 -6.88 -2.63 -18.14
CA PHE A 17 -6.56 -1.28 -17.72
C PHE A 17 -5.07 -1.13 -17.39
N GLU A 18 -4.50 -0.03 -17.86
CA GLU A 18 -3.15 0.37 -17.53
C GLU A 18 -3.17 1.59 -16.57
N THR A 19 -2.10 1.79 -15.83
CA THR A 19 -2.00 2.90 -14.86
C THR A 19 -1.99 4.27 -15.52
N THR A 20 -1.78 4.33 -16.84
CA THR A 20 -1.75 5.55 -17.65
C THR A 20 -3.08 5.84 -18.32
N ASP A 21 -4.06 4.95 -18.20
CA ASP A 21 -5.35 5.12 -18.86
C ASP A 21 -6.12 6.32 -18.27
N PRO A 22 -6.69 7.16 -19.11
CA PRO A 22 -7.55 8.23 -18.64
C PRO A 22 -8.88 7.65 -18.15
N VAL A 23 -9.43 8.19 -17.06
CA VAL A 23 -10.77 7.86 -16.57
C VAL A 23 -11.80 8.45 -17.51
N GLN A 24 -12.40 7.64 -18.35
CA GLN A 24 -13.40 8.04 -19.35
C GLN A 24 -14.60 7.09 -19.32
N GLY A 25 -15.69 7.56 -18.72
CA GLY A 25 -16.97 6.88 -18.72
C GLY A 25 -17.74 7.05 -20.05
N GLY A 26 -18.93 6.45 -20.14
CA GLY A 26 -19.80 6.48 -21.32
C GLY A 26 -19.62 5.26 -22.23
N PRO A 27 -20.49 5.11 -23.25
CA PRO A 27 -20.54 3.87 -24.05
C PRO A 27 -19.26 3.57 -24.84
N ASP A 28 -18.47 4.58 -25.14
CA ASP A 28 -17.21 4.48 -25.88
C ASP A 28 -15.99 4.87 -25.03
N GLY A 29 -16.19 5.09 -23.73
CA GLY A 29 -15.13 5.39 -22.79
C GLY A 29 -14.28 4.16 -22.47
N ILE A 30 -12.99 4.39 -22.18
CA ILE A 30 -12.01 3.34 -21.90
C ILE A 30 -12.42 2.49 -20.68
N ASP A 31 -13.09 3.11 -19.68
CA ASP A 31 -13.58 2.42 -18.47
C ASP A 31 -14.65 1.35 -18.78
N ASN A 32 -15.33 1.48 -19.92
CA ASN A 32 -16.33 0.52 -20.37
C ASN A 32 -15.81 -0.41 -21.47
N LEU A 33 -14.60 -0.22 -21.95
CA LEU A 33 -14.04 -1.02 -23.04
C LEU A 33 -13.99 -2.54 -22.72
N PRO A 34 -13.48 -2.99 -21.56
CA PRO A 34 -13.52 -4.40 -21.20
C PRO A 34 -14.95 -4.95 -21.09
N ASN A 35 -15.86 -4.18 -20.50
CA ASN A 35 -17.26 -4.56 -20.37
C ASN A 35 -17.96 -4.68 -21.72
N LYS A 36 -17.67 -3.77 -22.65
CA LYS A 36 -18.18 -3.81 -24.03
C LYS A 36 -17.64 -5.02 -24.77
N GLN A 37 -16.36 -5.33 -24.63
CA GLN A 37 -15.74 -6.51 -25.24
C GLN A 37 -16.30 -7.81 -24.67
N LEU A 38 -16.55 -7.89 -23.37
CA LEU A 38 -17.23 -9.03 -22.75
C LEU A 38 -18.67 -9.15 -23.22
N ALA A 39 -19.41 -8.05 -23.27
CA ALA A 39 -20.79 -8.02 -23.78
C ALA A 39 -20.85 -8.49 -25.24
N ASN A 40 -19.91 -8.03 -26.09
CA ASN A 40 -19.79 -8.46 -27.47
C ASN A 40 -19.56 -9.97 -27.59
N ARG A 41 -18.63 -10.54 -26.81
CA ARG A 41 -18.39 -11.98 -26.75
C ARG A 41 -19.63 -12.76 -26.29
N THR A 42 -20.33 -12.24 -25.30
CA THR A 42 -21.57 -12.86 -24.79
C THR A 42 -22.67 -12.85 -25.85
N ALA A 43 -22.85 -11.73 -26.54
CA ALA A 43 -23.80 -11.59 -27.63
C ALA A 43 -23.44 -12.52 -28.80
N TYR A 44 -22.16 -12.65 -29.15
CA TYR A 44 -21.66 -13.58 -30.15
C TYR A 44 -21.96 -15.05 -29.79
N LEU A 45 -21.66 -15.46 -28.55
CA LEU A 45 -21.94 -16.82 -28.07
C LEU A 45 -23.43 -17.12 -28.06
N LYS A 46 -24.26 -16.15 -27.61
CA LYS A 46 -25.73 -16.26 -27.65
C LYS A 46 -26.24 -16.48 -29.09
N GLN A 47 -25.79 -15.65 -30.02
CA GLN A 47 -26.19 -15.75 -31.41
C GLN A 47 -25.82 -17.14 -32.02
N ASN A 48 -24.60 -17.61 -31.73
CA ASN A 48 -24.18 -18.93 -32.23
C ASN A 48 -24.94 -20.06 -31.54
N LEU A 49 -25.31 -19.94 -30.27
CA LEU A 49 -26.15 -20.91 -29.57
C LEU A 49 -27.55 -20.94 -30.13
N GLU A 50 -28.15 -19.78 -30.43
CA GLU A 50 -29.47 -19.69 -31.06
C GLU A 50 -29.49 -20.28 -32.50
N ALA A 51 -28.43 -20.00 -33.28
CA ALA A 51 -28.25 -20.57 -34.60
C ALA A 51 -28.05 -22.11 -34.56
N LEU A 52 -27.34 -22.58 -33.53
CA LEU A 52 -27.14 -24.00 -33.26
C LEU A 52 -28.48 -24.66 -32.89
N GLN A 53 -29.26 -24.01 -32.03
CA GLN A 53 -30.60 -24.48 -31.65
C GLN A 53 -31.54 -24.59 -32.86
N GLN A 54 -31.54 -23.60 -33.75
CA GLN A 54 -32.31 -23.65 -35.00
C GLN A 54 -31.87 -24.80 -35.92
N SER A 55 -30.57 -25.08 -35.95
CA SER A 55 -30.02 -26.20 -36.71
C SER A 55 -30.44 -27.56 -36.11
N VAL A 56 -30.56 -27.65 -34.77
CA VAL A 56 -31.05 -28.83 -34.05
C VAL A 56 -32.50 -29.15 -34.38
N ASP A 57 -33.34 -28.13 -34.40
CA ASP A 57 -34.76 -28.26 -34.68
C ASP A 57 -34.99 -28.74 -36.16
N ALA A 58 -34.02 -28.47 -37.03
CA ALA A 58 -34.04 -28.85 -38.44
C ALA A 58 -33.49 -30.25 -38.73
N VAL A 59 -32.81 -30.88 -37.79
CA VAL A 59 -32.18 -32.20 -37.92
C VAL A 59 -32.96 -33.23 -37.10
N GLY A 60 -33.36 -34.36 -37.70
CA GLY A 60 -34.09 -35.43 -37.01
C GLY A 60 -33.31 -36.06 -35.85
N VAL A 61 -33.96 -36.97 -35.13
CA VAL A 61 -33.50 -37.54 -33.83
C VAL A 61 -32.05 -38.04 -33.83
N GLU A 62 -31.54 -38.53 -34.97
CA GLU A 62 -30.15 -39.00 -35.08
C GLU A 62 -29.12 -37.87 -35.07
N GLY A 63 -29.47 -36.68 -35.58
CA GLY A 63 -28.62 -35.48 -35.51
C GLY A 63 -28.61 -34.84 -34.11
N GLN A 64 -29.68 -35.01 -33.35
CA GLN A 64 -29.77 -34.45 -32.00
C GLN A 64 -28.70 -35.03 -31.06
N ASN A 65 -28.41 -36.34 -31.11
CA ASN A 65 -27.39 -36.96 -30.27
C ASN A 65 -25.98 -36.48 -30.62
N ALA A 66 -25.66 -36.30 -31.89
CA ALA A 66 -24.36 -35.74 -32.29
C ALA A 66 -24.17 -34.30 -31.84
N LEU A 67 -25.26 -33.51 -31.85
CA LEU A 67 -25.24 -32.13 -31.43
C LEU A 67 -25.15 -31.98 -29.91
N TRP A 68 -25.83 -32.83 -29.14
CA TRP A 68 -25.67 -32.87 -27.66
C TRP A 68 -24.21 -33.15 -27.26
N ILE A 69 -23.54 -34.09 -27.95
CA ILE A 69 -22.12 -34.38 -27.72
C ILE A 69 -21.26 -33.14 -28.05
N ALA A 70 -21.57 -32.45 -29.16
CA ALA A 70 -20.85 -31.23 -29.54
C ALA A 70 -21.07 -30.07 -28.52
N VAL A 71 -22.28 -29.94 -27.99
CA VAL A 71 -22.60 -28.95 -26.91
C VAL A 71 -21.89 -29.30 -25.63
N GLU A 72 -21.88 -30.56 -25.19
CA GLU A 72 -21.13 -30.98 -24.01
C GLU A 72 -19.63 -30.77 -24.16
N GLN A 73 -19.08 -31.03 -25.33
CA GLN A 73 -17.67 -30.74 -25.65
C GLN A 73 -17.38 -29.24 -25.62
N ALA A 74 -18.28 -28.41 -26.17
CA ALA A 74 -18.12 -26.96 -26.15
C ALA A 74 -18.20 -26.39 -24.73
N ILE A 75 -19.10 -26.90 -23.90
CA ILE A 75 -19.20 -26.51 -22.48
C ILE A 75 -17.95 -26.94 -21.69
N SER A 76 -17.47 -28.17 -21.92
CA SER A 76 -16.22 -28.65 -21.32
C SER A 76 -15.03 -27.84 -21.77
N PHE A 77 -14.96 -27.45 -23.02
CA PHE A 77 -13.88 -26.60 -23.54
C PHE A 77 -13.97 -25.17 -23.00
N ALA A 78 -15.18 -24.61 -22.85
CA ALA A 78 -15.38 -23.31 -22.22
C ALA A 78 -14.94 -23.33 -20.74
N GLY A 79 -15.23 -24.40 -20.01
CA GLY A 79 -14.76 -24.58 -18.62
C GLY A 79 -13.24 -24.69 -18.50
N LEU A 80 -12.60 -25.38 -19.44
CA LEU A 80 -11.13 -25.45 -19.52
C LEU A 80 -10.51 -24.09 -19.87
N LEU A 81 -11.11 -23.33 -20.77
CA LEU A 81 -10.68 -21.98 -21.11
C LEU A 81 -10.84 -21.02 -19.91
N GLU A 82 -11.91 -21.16 -19.16
CA GLU A 82 -12.14 -20.35 -17.97
C GLU A 82 -11.12 -20.69 -16.86
N GLN A 83 -10.79 -21.96 -16.68
CA GLN A 83 -9.71 -22.39 -15.79
C GLN A 83 -8.34 -21.86 -16.26
N GLU A 84 -8.04 -21.91 -17.54
CA GLU A 84 -6.78 -21.41 -18.08
C GLU A 84 -6.69 -19.87 -17.98
N LEU A 85 -7.78 -19.15 -18.25
CA LEU A 85 -7.87 -17.70 -18.01
C LEU A 85 -7.64 -17.35 -16.53
N HIS A 86 -8.25 -18.08 -15.62
CA HIS A 86 -8.02 -17.93 -14.16
C HIS A 86 -6.56 -18.20 -13.81
N ARG A 87 -5.95 -19.23 -14.41
CA ARG A 87 -4.54 -19.56 -14.21
C ARG A 87 -3.60 -18.50 -14.77
N GLN A 88 -3.93 -17.89 -15.91
CA GLN A 88 -3.13 -16.80 -16.50
C GLN A 88 -3.32 -15.46 -15.78
N GLN A 89 -4.47 -15.22 -15.19
CA GLN A 89 -4.74 -14.03 -14.38
C GLN A 89 -4.07 -14.10 -12.99
N THR A 90 -3.72 -15.27 -12.52
CA THR A 90 -3.05 -15.43 -11.23
C THR A 90 -1.55 -15.20 -11.38
N VAL A 91 -1.08 -14.14 -10.78
CA VAL A 91 0.35 -13.83 -10.73
C VAL A 91 1.07 -14.90 -9.93
N ARG A 92 2.03 -15.57 -10.56
CA ARG A 92 2.85 -16.61 -9.91
C ARG A 92 4.16 -16.10 -9.37
N HIS A 93 4.59 -14.91 -9.81
CA HIS A 93 5.85 -14.30 -9.42
C HIS A 93 5.69 -12.79 -9.31
N GLN A 94 6.17 -12.22 -8.23
CA GLN A 94 6.27 -10.78 -8.02
C GLN A 94 7.54 -10.47 -7.27
N GLU A 95 8.13 -9.33 -7.60
CA GLU A 95 9.30 -8.79 -6.89
C GLU A 95 9.13 -7.31 -6.65
N GLY A 96 9.90 -6.77 -5.71
CA GLY A 96 9.92 -5.36 -5.40
C GLY A 96 10.87 -5.05 -4.26
N GLU A 97 10.87 -3.80 -3.87
CA GLU A 97 11.68 -3.32 -2.76
C GLU A 97 10.83 -2.51 -1.77
N PHE A 98 11.23 -2.56 -0.51
CA PHE A 98 10.66 -1.72 0.55
C PHE A 98 11.73 -1.40 1.60
N VAL A 99 11.44 -0.42 2.45
CA VAL A 99 12.35 -0.02 3.53
C VAL A 99 11.69 -0.29 4.88
N LEU A 100 12.39 -0.99 5.76
CA LEU A 100 12.06 -1.15 7.17
C LEU A 100 12.77 -0.08 7.98
N GLN A 101 12.03 0.66 8.78
CA GLN A 101 12.55 1.68 9.67
C GLN A 101 12.50 1.18 11.12
N ASN A 102 13.65 1.15 11.77
CA ASN A 102 13.79 0.75 13.17
C ASN A 102 14.20 1.97 14.00
N ARG A 103 13.20 2.73 14.43
CA ARG A 103 13.39 3.99 15.14
C ARG A 103 12.52 4.06 16.37
N GLY A 104 13.01 4.67 17.41
CA GLY A 104 12.26 4.81 18.64
C GLY A 104 12.88 5.78 19.63
N VAL A 105 12.07 6.29 20.53
CA VAL A 105 12.50 7.09 21.67
C VAL A 105 12.97 6.16 22.79
N ILE A 106 14.21 6.31 23.22
CA ILE A 106 14.77 5.57 24.35
C ILE A 106 14.30 6.23 25.66
N ARG A 107 14.42 7.56 25.72
CA ARG A 107 14.02 8.34 26.88
C ARG A 107 13.81 9.81 26.50
N GLY A 108 13.00 10.52 27.27
CA GLY A 108 12.74 11.95 27.08
C GLY A 108 12.11 12.28 25.74
N CYS A 109 12.57 13.33 25.08
CA CYS A 109 12.08 13.81 23.77
C CYS A 109 10.58 14.13 23.74
N SER A 110 9.97 14.40 24.88
CA SER A 110 8.56 14.82 24.95
C SER A 110 8.38 16.20 24.32
N LEU A 111 7.31 16.35 23.56
CA LEU A 111 6.93 17.62 22.96
C LEU A 111 5.97 18.37 23.88
N SER A 112 6.13 19.67 23.97
CA SER A 112 5.19 20.58 24.62
C SER A 112 5.00 21.84 23.80
N ARG A 113 3.90 22.55 24.08
CA ARG A 113 3.64 23.84 23.46
C ARG A 113 4.59 24.88 24.04
N SER A 114 5.07 25.80 23.22
CA SER A 114 5.85 26.94 23.71
C SER A 114 4.97 27.87 24.52
N THR A 115 5.57 28.49 25.55
CA THR A 115 4.95 29.57 26.33
C THR A 115 5.05 30.92 25.64
N THR A 116 5.75 31.01 24.50
CA THR A 116 5.81 32.21 23.65
C THR A 116 4.75 32.18 22.58
N ALA A 117 4.21 33.34 22.20
CA ALA A 117 3.12 33.49 21.24
C ALA A 117 3.59 33.31 19.78
N ASN A 118 4.41 32.29 19.50
CA ASN A 118 5.05 32.08 18.21
C ASN A 118 4.60 30.80 17.47
N ARG A 119 3.59 30.11 18.00
CA ARG A 119 3.12 28.79 17.45
C ARG A 119 4.24 27.76 17.36
N ASN A 120 5.12 27.70 18.35
CA ASN A 120 6.25 26.80 18.36
C ASN A 120 6.04 25.61 19.30
N LEU A 121 6.73 24.53 19.03
CA LEU A 121 6.89 23.39 19.93
C LEU A 121 8.24 23.48 20.65
N ASN A 122 8.25 23.05 21.89
CA ASN A 122 9.46 22.73 22.64
C ASN A 122 9.71 21.23 22.59
N ILE A 123 10.97 20.83 22.69
CA ILE A 123 11.37 19.45 22.88
C ILE A 123 12.18 19.29 24.14
N ALA A 124 11.83 18.33 24.99
CA ALA A 124 12.64 17.97 26.13
C ALA A 124 13.89 17.22 25.72
N SER A 125 14.99 17.38 26.50
CA SER A 125 16.19 16.57 26.28
C SER A 125 15.90 15.08 26.40
N GLY A 126 16.65 14.27 25.66
CA GLY A 126 16.42 12.83 25.64
C GLY A 126 17.43 12.06 24.81
N ALA A 127 17.06 10.85 24.46
CA ALA A 127 17.79 9.99 23.54
C ALA A 127 16.83 9.21 22.66
N VAL A 128 17.21 9.05 21.41
CA VAL A 128 16.47 8.28 20.42
C VAL A 128 17.41 7.29 19.74
N PHE A 129 16.83 6.21 19.21
CA PHE A 129 17.50 5.33 18.29
C PHE A 129 17.00 5.58 16.88
N MET A 130 17.89 5.91 15.97
CA MET A 130 17.63 6.07 14.53
C MET A 130 18.95 6.01 13.73
N LEU A 131 18.87 5.75 12.45
CA LEU A 131 20.04 5.64 11.57
C LEU A 131 21.07 4.62 12.10
N GLY A 132 20.56 3.54 12.72
CA GLY A 132 21.36 2.44 13.24
C GLY A 132 22.21 2.73 14.47
N ARG A 133 21.97 3.87 15.17
CA ARG A 133 22.70 4.25 16.38
C ARG A 133 21.85 5.07 17.35
N GLU A 134 22.34 5.18 18.58
CA GLU A 134 21.76 6.08 19.58
C GLU A 134 22.21 7.53 19.31
N TRP A 135 21.25 8.45 19.48
CA TRP A 135 21.47 9.89 19.40
C TRP A 135 20.99 10.57 20.65
N GLY A 136 21.81 11.46 21.19
CA GLY A 136 21.37 12.43 22.19
C GLY A 136 20.55 13.54 21.52
N VAL A 137 19.44 13.92 22.14
CA VAL A 137 18.62 15.07 21.75
C VAL A 137 18.74 16.13 22.82
N ALA A 138 19.21 17.32 22.45
CA ALA A 138 19.21 18.45 23.35
C ALA A 138 17.78 18.98 23.58
N GLY A 139 17.48 19.38 24.81
CA GLY A 139 16.23 20.10 25.06
C GLY A 139 16.30 21.52 24.46
N GLU A 140 15.23 21.92 23.79
CA GLU A 140 15.16 23.20 23.12
C GLU A 140 13.76 23.80 23.24
N ASP A 141 13.71 25.07 23.66
CA ASP A 141 12.50 25.88 23.67
C ASP A 141 12.31 26.54 22.30
N ASN A 142 11.08 26.61 21.83
CA ASN A 142 10.74 27.10 20.49
C ASN A 142 11.46 26.38 19.34
N ALA A 143 11.69 25.09 19.50
CA ALA A 143 12.51 24.28 18.61
C ALA A 143 11.93 24.18 17.18
N ALA A 144 10.61 24.16 17.01
CA ALA A 144 10.00 24.07 15.69
C ALA A 144 8.67 24.83 15.60
N ALA A 145 8.49 25.56 14.50
CA ALA A 145 7.26 26.29 14.23
C ALA A 145 6.18 25.36 13.64
N VAL A 146 4.94 25.54 14.10
CA VAL A 146 3.77 24.83 13.61
C VAL A 146 3.06 25.67 12.55
N PRO A 147 2.77 25.13 11.36
CA PRO A 147 2.14 25.87 10.30
C PRO A 147 0.72 26.32 10.67
N SER A 148 0.30 27.46 10.13
CA SER A 148 -1.07 27.92 10.21
C SER A 148 -1.96 27.18 9.21
N ASN A 149 -3.18 26.84 9.61
CA ASN A 149 -4.19 26.29 8.72
C ASN A 149 -5.24 27.35 8.38
N SER A 150 -5.09 27.99 7.24
CA SER A 150 -6.08 28.97 6.72
C SER A 150 -7.24 28.31 5.98
N GLY A 151 -7.23 27.00 5.81
CA GLY A 151 -8.28 26.24 5.10
C GLY A 151 -9.56 26.10 5.92
N SER A 152 -10.60 25.64 5.26
CA SER A 152 -11.93 25.37 5.85
C SER A 152 -12.06 23.96 6.45
N GLN A 153 -11.03 23.12 6.31
CA GLN A 153 -10.97 21.76 6.83
C GLN A 153 -9.84 21.62 7.84
N THR A 154 -9.99 20.71 8.81
CA THR A 154 -8.91 20.29 9.67
C THR A 154 -7.77 19.69 8.85
N ALA A 155 -6.54 20.05 9.18
CA ALA A 155 -5.33 19.56 8.55
C ALA A 155 -4.41 18.87 9.57
N THR A 156 -3.50 18.06 9.08
CA THR A 156 -2.48 17.42 9.92
C THR A 156 -1.09 17.92 9.54
N ALA A 157 -0.18 17.93 10.51
CA ALA A 157 1.25 18.09 10.29
C ALA A 157 1.99 17.08 11.19
N THR A 158 3.23 16.76 10.85
CA THR A 158 4.03 15.82 11.64
C THR A 158 5.22 16.54 12.25
N ALA A 159 5.37 16.45 13.57
CA ALA A 159 6.60 16.84 14.25
C ALA A 159 7.59 15.66 14.21
N TYR A 160 8.81 15.90 13.75
CA TYR A 160 9.81 14.87 13.50
C TYR A 160 11.22 15.33 13.86
N LEU A 161 12.09 14.36 14.16
CA LEU A 161 13.53 14.57 14.25
C LEU A 161 14.19 14.21 12.94
N ILE A 162 15.20 15.00 12.57
CA ILE A 162 16.03 14.75 11.38
C ILE A 162 17.49 15.07 11.70
N ASP A 163 18.42 14.34 11.09
CA ASP A 163 19.84 14.64 11.16
C ASP A 163 20.18 15.86 10.28
N ALA A 164 20.59 16.94 10.92
CA ALA A 164 21.06 18.17 10.26
C ALA A 164 22.57 18.17 10.00
N GLY A 165 23.25 17.02 10.18
CA GLY A 165 24.70 16.89 10.05
C GLY A 165 25.49 17.30 11.30
N SER A 166 24.97 18.22 12.11
CA SER A 166 25.54 18.60 13.41
C SER A 166 24.84 17.94 14.60
N GLY A 167 23.78 17.17 14.35
CA GLY A 167 22.95 16.53 15.34
C GLY A 167 21.50 16.49 14.92
N LEU A 168 20.65 15.95 15.77
CA LEU A 168 19.22 15.88 15.52
C LEU A 168 18.55 17.21 15.85
N VAL A 169 17.70 17.67 14.94
CA VAL A 169 16.84 18.84 15.11
C VAL A 169 15.38 18.47 15.03
N LEU A 170 14.53 19.15 15.81
CA LEU A 170 13.08 19.06 15.68
C LEU A 170 12.63 19.93 14.51
N ALA A 171 11.75 19.38 13.68
CA ALA A 171 11.07 20.12 12.62
C ALA A 171 9.59 19.68 12.53
N VAL A 172 8.79 20.46 11.81
CA VAL A 172 7.38 20.17 11.54
C VAL A 172 7.14 20.27 10.05
N THR A 173 6.38 19.31 9.50
CA THR A 173 6.01 19.30 8.06
C THR A 173 5.06 20.43 7.71
N GLY A 174 4.89 20.74 6.44
CA GLY A 174 3.75 21.47 5.94
C GLY A 174 2.43 20.75 6.23
N LEU A 175 1.31 21.42 5.95
CA LEU A 175 -0.03 20.85 6.15
C LEU A 175 -0.26 19.66 5.21
N ASN A 176 -0.67 18.52 5.78
CA ASN A 176 -0.94 17.27 5.08
C ASN A 176 0.26 16.71 4.28
N GLU A 177 1.47 17.11 4.66
CA GLU A 177 2.70 16.61 4.07
C GLU A 177 3.30 15.48 4.92
N ALA A 178 3.94 14.52 4.25
CA ALA A 178 4.71 13.49 4.92
C ALA A 178 6.08 14.04 5.36
N PRO A 179 6.66 13.53 6.47
CA PRO A 179 8.03 13.89 6.85
C PRO A 179 9.03 13.39 5.78
N PRO A 180 10.18 14.09 5.64
CA PRO A 180 11.18 13.69 4.67
C PRO A 180 11.76 12.31 4.94
N GLU A 181 12.34 11.71 3.91
CA GLU A 181 13.06 10.44 4.06
C GLU A 181 14.19 10.60 5.09
N GLY A 182 14.39 9.59 5.91
CA GLY A 182 15.37 9.67 6.99
C GLY A 182 14.86 10.29 8.30
N ALA A 183 13.73 10.99 8.30
CA ALA A 183 13.15 11.58 9.51
C ALA A 183 12.47 10.54 10.42
N MET A 184 12.48 10.80 11.72
CA MET A 184 11.76 10.04 12.73
C MET A 184 10.56 10.84 13.24
N ALA A 185 9.35 10.41 12.93
CA ALA A 185 8.12 11.04 13.43
C ALA A 185 8.01 10.89 14.95
N LEU A 186 7.78 12.00 15.66
CA LEU A 186 7.53 12.04 17.10
C LEU A 186 6.04 12.15 17.42
N ALA A 187 5.35 13.06 16.74
CA ALA A 187 3.93 13.29 16.96
C ALA A 187 3.21 13.76 15.70
N THR A 188 1.93 13.42 15.61
CA THR A 188 1.00 14.02 14.66
C THR A 188 0.30 15.20 15.33
N LEU A 189 0.28 16.33 14.65
CA LEU A 189 -0.39 17.56 15.02
C LEU A 189 -1.71 17.65 14.25
N THR A 190 -2.83 17.78 14.95
CA THR A 190 -4.13 18.03 14.32
C THR A 190 -4.46 19.50 14.48
N ILE A 191 -4.51 20.22 13.36
CA ILE A 191 -4.65 21.68 13.30
C ILE A 191 -6.05 22.02 12.78
N PRO A 192 -6.94 22.60 13.60
CA PRO A 192 -8.30 22.94 13.18
C PRO A 192 -8.35 23.88 11.97
N ALA A 193 -9.48 23.89 11.30
CA ALA A 193 -9.76 24.85 10.23
C ALA A 193 -9.66 26.30 10.74
N GLY A 194 -9.06 27.17 9.96
CA GLY A 194 -8.89 28.59 10.28
C GLY A 194 -7.91 28.89 11.43
N ASN A 195 -7.21 27.88 11.97
CA ASN A 195 -6.29 28.02 13.11
C ASN A 195 -4.97 28.67 12.66
N ASN A 196 -4.61 29.81 13.26
CA ASN A 196 -3.46 30.62 12.84
C ASN A 196 -2.82 31.37 14.02
N GLY A 197 -1.74 32.12 13.75
CA GLY A 197 -0.99 32.85 14.78
C GLY A 197 -1.78 33.97 15.47
N THR A 198 -2.88 34.47 14.87
CA THR A 198 -3.71 35.51 15.48
C THR A 198 -4.69 34.94 16.50
N ASN A 199 -5.32 33.81 16.17
CA ASN A 199 -6.37 33.21 17.01
C ASN A 199 -5.89 32.09 17.95
N ASP A 200 -4.71 31.52 17.68
CA ASP A 200 -4.12 30.44 18.49
C ASP A 200 -2.57 30.52 18.51
N PRO A 201 -2.00 31.60 19.06
CA PRO A 201 -0.54 31.79 19.07
C PRO A 201 0.19 30.78 19.96
N TYR A 202 -0.49 30.18 20.92
CA TYR A 202 0.07 29.23 21.89
C TYR A 202 -0.24 27.76 21.54
N LEU A 203 -0.88 27.50 20.40
CA LEU A 203 -1.28 26.14 19.96
C LEU A 203 -2.29 25.46 20.91
N ASP A 204 -3.12 26.21 21.64
CA ASP A 204 -4.06 25.67 22.62
C ASP A 204 -5.10 24.75 21.96
N ASN A 205 -5.48 25.05 20.73
CA ASN A 205 -6.46 24.27 19.94
C ASN A 205 -5.80 23.20 19.03
N VAL A 206 -4.48 23.11 19.00
CA VAL A 206 -3.77 22.07 18.24
C VAL A 206 -3.62 20.81 19.09
N SER A 207 -4.12 19.68 18.61
CA SER A 207 -3.92 18.40 19.30
C SER A 207 -2.57 17.80 18.92
N ILE A 208 -1.80 17.37 19.92
CA ILE A 208 -0.50 16.73 19.78
C ILE A 208 -0.64 15.26 20.17
N THR A 209 -0.54 14.35 19.20
CA THR A 209 -0.65 12.92 19.44
C THR A 209 0.69 12.24 19.17
N THR A 210 1.32 11.69 20.20
CA THR A 210 2.59 10.97 20.07
C THR A 210 2.40 9.72 19.21
N VAL A 211 3.28 9.56 18.22
CA VAL A 211 3.31 8.41 17.30
C VAL A 211 4.63 7.64 17.38
N ALA A 212 5.64 8.20 18.05
CA ALA A 212 6.93 7.55 18.22
C ALA A 212 6.82 6.29 19.08
N ARG A 213 7.49 5.23 18.64
CA ARG A 213 7.68 4.03 19.43
C ARG A 213 8.62 4.33 20.60
N THR A 214 8.33 3.78 21.78
CA THR A 214 9.20 3.90 22.96
C THR A 214 9.99 2.60 23.14
N GLU A 215 11.30 2.72 23.31
CA GLU A 215 12.26 1.61 23.45
C GLU A 215 13.17 1.85 24.67
N PRO A 216 12.64 1.75 25.91
CA PRO A 216 13.39 2.14 27.12
C PRO A 216 14.57 1.23 27.40
N ASP A 217 14.54 -0.03 26.95
CA ASP A 217 15.58 -1.04 27.19
C ASP A 217 16.56 -1.17 26.02
N TRP A 218 16.49 -0.26 25.07
CA TRP A 218 17.44 -0.22 23.96
C TRP A 218 18.88 0.04 24.47
N PRO A 219 19.93 -0.57 23.91
CA PRO A 219 19.92 -1.49 22.76
C PRO A 219 19.74 -2.97 23.12
N TRP A 220 19.51 -3.29 24.37
CA TRP A 220 19.52 -4.66 24.89
C TRP A 220 18.28 -5.46 24.49
N VAL A 221 17.13 -4.81 24.51
CA VAL A 221 15.84 -5.44 24.18
C VAL A 221 15.02 -4.51 23.30
N GLN A 222 14.46 -5.04 22.21
CA GLN A 222 13.38 -4.36 21.50
C GLN A 222 12.06 -4.63 22.22
N SER A 223 11.37 -3.59 22.68
CA SER A 223 10.09 -3.70 23.40
C SER A 223 8.98 -4.29 22.53
N SER A 224 9.07 -4.10 21.22
CA SER A 224 8.14 -4.67 20.26
C SER A 224 8.84 -5.01 18.94
N PRO A 225 8.38 -6.04 18.21
CA PRO A 225 8.93 -6.35 16.90
C PRO A 225 8.74 -5.18 15.94
N VAL A 226 9.79 -4.83 15.22
CA VAL A 226 9.70 -3.93 14.08
C VAL A 226 9.21 -4.70 12.89
N TYR A 227 8.15 -4.26 12.27
CA TYR A 227 7.64 -4.88 11.05
C TYR A 227 7.12 -3.84 10.06
N ARG A 228 7.07 -4.25 8.82
CA ARG A 228 6.33 -3.54 7.77
C ARG A 228 5.39 -4.51 7.09
N GLN A 229 4.15 -4.09 6.92
CA GLN A 229 3.22 -4.72 6.00
C GLN A 229 3.53 -4.18 4.60
N GLN A 230 3.80 -5.10 3.67
CA GLN A 230 4.08 -4.78 2.28
C GLN A 230 2.94 -5.31 1.43
N ASP A 231 2.31 -4.41 0.69
CA ASP A 231 1.29 -4.77 -0.28
C ASP A 231 1.95 -5.27 -1.57
N LEU A 232 1.37 -6.31 -2.13
CA LEU A 232 1.74 -6.84 -3.44
C LEU A 232 0.94 -6.11 -4.51
N PRO A 233 1.58 -5.66 -5.60
CA PRO A 233 0.90 -4.94 -6.69
C PRO A 233 -0.26 -5.70 -7.32
N ARG A 234 -0.19 -7.03 -7.28
CA ARG A 234 -1.22 -7.94 -7.84
C ARG A 234 -1.52 -9.06 -6.86
N LEU A 235 -2.69 -9.66 -7.00
CA LEU A 235 -3.07 -10.83 -6.20
C LEU A 235 -2.24 -12.04 -6.61
N MET A 236 -1.62 -12.71 -5.63
CA MET A 236 -1.01 -14.02 -5.84
C MET A 236 -2.08 -15.10 -6.05
N GLY A 237 -1.73 -16.17 -6.75
CA GLY A 237 -2.62 -17.31 -6.98
C GLY A 237 -3.06 -18.04 -5.71
N GLY A 238 -2.36 -17.82 -4.60
CA GLY A 238 -2.66 -18.37 -3.27
C GLY A 238 -1.91 -17.60 -2.20
N ASP A 239 -2.18 -17.86 -0.94
CA ASP A 239 -1.46 -17.33 0.24
C ASP A 239 -0.23 -18.19 0.61
N GLY A 240 -0.15 -19.41 0.07
CA GLY A 240 0.97 -20.35 0.25
C GLY A 240 2.17 -20.11 -0.66
N TYR A 241 2.40 -18.90 -1.16
CA TYR A 241 3.58 -18.59 -1.95
C TYR A 241 4.86 -18.61 -1.11
N HIS A 242 5.97 -18.94 -1.74
CA HIS A 242 7.29 -18.76 -1.14
C HIS A 242 7.68 -17.28 -1.18
N LEU A 243 8.32 -16.81 -0.12
CA LEU A 243 8.77 -15.43 0.01
C LEU A 243 10.24 -15.40 0.39
N ASP A 244 11.06 -14.89 -0.50
CA ASP A 244 12.47 -14.59 -0.26
C ASP A 244 12.62 -13.11 0.09
N LEU A 245 13.43 -12.83 1.11
CA LEU A 245 13.75 -11.49 1.57
C LEU A 245 15.26 -11.31 1.61
N ASP A 246 15.77 -10.42 0.76
CA ASP A 246 17.18 -10.07 0.68
C ASP A 246 17.45 -8.67 1.19
N VAL A 247 18.45 -8.50 2.05
CA VAL A 247 18.89 -7.18 2.51
C VAL A 247 19.79 -6.55 1.44
N VAL A 248 19.34 -5.43 0.89
CA VAL A 248 20.10 -4.66 -0.11
C VAL A 248 21.06 -3.67 0.55
N SER A 249 20.60 -2.94 1.56
CA SER A 249 21.40 -1.99 2.34
C SER A 249 20.76 -1.74 3.71
N TYR A 250 21.53 -1.19 4.65
CA TYR A 250 21.06 -0.81 5.96
C TYR A 250 22.00 0.20 6.61
N ASP A 251 21.48 0.95 7.58
CA ASP A 251 22.27 1.79 8.48
C ASP A 251 22.54 1.04 9.78
N GLY A 252 23.76 1.18 10.30
CA GLY A 252 24.18 0.56 11.57
C GLY A 252 25.35 -0.41 11.44
N GLY A 253 25.89 -0.82 12.59
CA GLY A 253 27.10 -1.64 12.66
C GLY A 253 26.89 -3.15 12.62
N GLN A 254 25.64 -3.61 12.64
CA GLN A 254 25.30 -5.04 12.67
C GLN A 254 24.31 -5.37 11.57
N PRO A 255 24.51 -6.49 10.84
CA PRO A 255 23.59 -6.90 9.81
C PRO A 255 22.21 -7.26 10.42
N PRO A 256 21.12 -6.85 9.78
CA PRO A 256 19.77 -7.17 10.24
C PRO A 256 19.41 -8.63 9.98
N THR A 257 18.52 -9.17 10.80
CA THR A 257 17.87 -10.45 10.54
C THR A 257 16.42 -10.19 10.15
N LEU A 258 16.00 -10.73 9.02
CA LEU A 258 14.62 -10.62 8.52
C LEU A 258 13.87 -11.93 8.75
N ALA A 259 12.57 -11.81 9.00
CA ALA A 259 11.66 -12.94 9.08
C ALA A 259 10.30 -12.57 8.48
N ALA A 260 9.61 -13.55 7.89
CA ALA A 260 8.22 -13.42 7.48
C ALA A 260 7.50 -14.73 7.83
N ALA A 261 6.51 -14.65 8.71
CA ALA A 261 5.73 -15.82 9.08
C ALA A 261 4.70 -16.17 8.00
N ALA A 262 4.45 -17.46 7.80
CA ALA A 262 3.43 -17.92 6.85
C ALA A 262 2.04 -17.38 7.22
N ALA A 263 1.73 -17.29 8.53
CA ALA A 263 0.46 -16.78 9.03
C ALA A 263 0.22 -15.28 8.73
N ASP A 264 1.27 -14.54 8.39
CA ASP A 264 1.20 -13.11 8.06
C ASP A 264 1.18 -12.84 6.54
N ARG A 265 0.96 -13.88 5.75
CA ARG A 265 0.84 -13.78 4.30
C ARG A 265 -0.63 -13.83 3.89
N ALA A 266 -1.00 -12.97 2.97
CA ALA A 266 -2.25 -13.01 2.25
C ALA A 266 -1.98 -12.88 0.75
N ARG A 267 -2.96 -13.13 -0.10
CA ARG A 267 -2.78 -13.09 -1.56
C ARG A 267 -2.29 -11.74 -2.09
N ASN A 268 -2.49 -10.67 -1.34
CA ASN A 268 -2.15 -9.30 -1.74
C ASN A 268 -1.16 -8.61 -0.78
N THR A 269 -0.70 -9.27 0.28
CA THR A 269 0.17 -8.62 1.27
C THR A 269 0.96 -9.66 2.08
N PHE A 270 2.07 -9.21 2.69
CA PHE A 270 2.81 -9.95 3.69
C PHE A 270 3.37 -9.00 4.75
N ARG A 271 3.80 -9.54 5.89
CA ARG A 271 4.55 -8.80 6.91
C ARG A 271 5.99 -9.28 6.96
N ALA A 272 6.91 -8.35 6.88
CA ALA A 272 8.33 -8.58 7.12
C ALA A 272 8.72 -8.00 8.47
N TYR A 273 9.37 -8.81 9.29
CA TYR A 273 9.84 -8.47 10.63
C TYR A 273 11.34 -8.27 10.61
N LEU A 274 11.79 -7.22 11.29
CA LEU A 274 13.19 -6.92 11.50
C LEU A 274 13.59 -7.23 12.94
N ARG A 275 14.72 -7.92 13.08
CA ARG A 275 15.40 -8.10 14.36
C ARG A 275 16.82 -7.53 14.28
N GLY A 276 17.25 -6.91 15.38
CA GLY A 276 18.57 -6.31 15.48
C GLY A 276 18.51 -4.78 15.52
N THR A 277 19.68 -4.17 15.39
CA THR A 277 19.90 -2.73 15.62
C THR A 277 20.05 -1.92 14.33
N ALA A 278 19.88 -2.54 13.17
CA ALA A 278 19.91 -1.84 11.89
C ALA A 278 18.67 -0.97 11.70
N ASP A 279 18.82 0.16 10.99
CA ASP A 279 17.74 1.04 10.55
C ASP A 279 17.80 1.23 9.04
N ASN A 280 16.78 1.82 8.43
CA ASN A 280 16.68 2.04 6.99
C ASN A 280 17.02 0.78 6.17
N VAL A 281 16.55 -0.37 6.66
CA VAL A 281 16.85 -1.63 6.01
C VAL A 281 16.08 -1.72 4.71
N ARG A 282 16.78 -1.56 3.60
CA ARG A 282 16.23 -1.75 2.26
C ARG A 282 16.21 -3.24 1.95
N VAL A 283 15.03 -3.74 1.67
CA VAL A 283 14.77 -5.16 1.44
C VAL A 283 14.22 -5.34 0.04
N ARG A 284 14.82 -6.25 -0.71
CA ARG A 284 14.24 -6.83 -1.91
C ARG A 284 13.43 -8.04 -1.52
N PHE A 285 12.25 -8.17 -2.07
CA PHE A 285 11.44 -9.36 -1.91
C PHE A 285 11.17 -10.03 -3.26
N VAL A 286 11.08 -11.34 -3.22
CA VAL A 286 10.59 -12.19 -4.30
C VAL A 286 9.52 -13.10 -3.74
N ALA A 287 8.30 -12.96 -4.25
CA ALA A 287 7.17 -13.81 -3.92
C ALA A 287 6.84 -14.71 -5.12
N HIS A 288 6.87 -16.03 -4.95
CA HIS A 288 6.57 -16.97 -6.01
C HIS A 288 5.74 -18.17 -5.52
N LEU A 289 4.79 -18.60 -6.34
CA LEU A 289 4.08 -19.87 -6.11
C LEU A 289 4.99 -21.02 -6.51
N MET A 290 5.15 -21.98 -5.61
CA MET A 290 5.80 -23.25 -5.94
C MET A 290 4.90 -24.07 -6.86
N ASP A 291 5.49 -24.71 -7.85
CA ASP A 291 4.78 -25.71 -8.63
C ASP A 291 4.47 -26.92 -7.72
N GLN A 292 3.17 -27.25 -7.61
CA GLN A 292 2.72 -28.48 -6.96
C GLN A 292 2.83 -29.64 -7.92
#